data_21f1ff23f57801b433be36fff9d425bb
#
_entry.id   21f1ff23f57801b433be36fff9d425bb
#
_cell.length_a   1.000
_cell.length_b   1.000
_cell.length_c   1.000
_cell.angle_alpha   90.00
_cell.angle_beta   90.00
_cell.angle_gamma   90.00
#
_symmetry.space_group_name_H-M   'P 1'
#
loop_
_entity.id
_entity.type
_entity.pdbx_description
1 polymer ?
#
loop_
_entity_poly.entity_id
_entity_poly.type
_entity_poly.pdbx_seq_one_letter_code
_entity_poly.pdbx_strand_id
1 'polypeptide(L)'
;QAAAAAGMVRLAHAYQEVLGVYDVTVAQVLLTLDDSENRRRYLNARNTIDQIIRLGAVPLINENDTVATDEIRFGDNDRLAARVAAMVSADTLVLLSSSDGLYESDPSQNPDAVHVPLVTGGITPEIEAMAGVKMTDDGSGGMVTKLVAARMAMAAGCRMVIANGMEDHPLARMEAGGRVTWFLPDATPLTARKQWISGSLKPAGALVVDAGASRALTRGKSLLPAGVVKVEGRFKRGDAVAVKNQAGDHLGLGLVAYSAPDARRIAGAKSKEIEAILGYRGRDEMIHRDDLVLD
;
A
#
# COMPACT_ATOMS: atom_id res chain seq x y z
N GLN A 1 -8.00 24.59 4.09
CA GLN A 1 -9.02 23.68 3.57
C GLN A 1 -9.69 24.23 2.29
N ALA A 2 -10.32 25.42 2.33
CA ALA A 2 -11.03 25.97 1.16
C ALA A 2 -10.11 26.24 -0.05
N ALA A 3 -8.89 26.75 0.16
CA ALA A 3 -7.90 26.93 -0.90
C ALA A 3 -7.42 25.58 -1.47
N ALA A 4 -7.21 24.58 -0.61
CA ALA A 4 -6.84 23.23 -1.03
C ALA A 4 -7.95 22.60 -1.89
N ALA A 5 -9.23 22.74 -1.50
CA ALA A 5 -10.37 22.26 -2.28
C ALA A 5 -10.40 22.83 -3.69
N ALA A 6 -10.17 24.14 -3.84
CA ALA A 6 -10.10 24.79 -5.16
C ALA A 6 -8.86 24.37 -5.94
N GLY A 7 -7.71 24.23 -5.27
CA GLY A 7 -6.44 23.82 -5.88
C GLY A 7 -6.45 22.38 -6.40
N MET A 8 -7.07 21.45 -5.68
CA MET A 8 -7.18 20.05 -6.08
C MET A 8 -7.86 19.85 -7.45
N VAL A 9 -8.92 20.62 -7.73
CA VAL A 9 -9.62 20.55 -9.02
C VAL A 9 -8.70 20.97 -10.16
N ARG A 10 -7.94 22.05 -9.98
CA ARG A 10 -6.99 22.54 -11.01
C ARG A 10 -5.84 21.55 -11.23
N LEU A 11 -5.31 20.97 -10.14
CA LEU A 11 -4.25 19.99 -10.22
C LEU A 11 -4.71 18.71 -10.94
N ALA A 12 -5.88 18.19 -10.57
CA ALA A 12 -6.44 17.01 -11.22
C ALA A 12 -6.71 17.25 -12.71
N HIS A 13 -7.19 18.43 -13.06
CA HIS A 13 -7.41 18.81 -14.46
C HIS A 13 -6.11 18.87 -15.25
N ALA A 14 -5.03 19.44 -14.70
CA ALA A 14 -3.72 19.48 -15.35
C ALA A 14 -3.18 18.06 -15.65
N TYR A 15 -3.29 17.12 -14.69
CA TYR A 15 -2.93 15.71 -14.93
C TYR A 15 -3.80 15.06 -16.00
N GLN A 16 -5.10 15.34 -15.99
CA GLN A 16 -6.03 14.81 -16.99
C GLN A 16 -5.72 15.31 -18.39
N GLU A 17 -5.40 16.59 -18.55
CA GLU A 17 -5.01 17.18 -19.84
C GLU A 17 -3.72 16.54 -20.38
N VAL A 18 -2.66 16.47 -19.55
CA VAL A 18 -1.36 15.94 -19.97
C VAL A 18 -1.44 14.44 -20.30
N LEU A 19 -2.09 13.64 -19.46
CA LEU A 19 -2.19 12.20 -19.66
C LEU A 19 -3.23 11.84 -20.74
N GLY A 20 -4.24 12.68 -20.95
CA GLY A 20 -5.24 12.52 -22.01
C GLY A 20 -4.66 12.55 -23.42
N VAL A 21 -3.53 13.23 -23.63
CA VAL A 21 -2.79 13.22 -24.92
C VAL A 21 -2.31 11.80 -25.28
N TYR A 22 -2.15 10.92 -24.26
CA TYR A 22 -1.71 9.54 -24.43
C TYR A 22 -2.86 8.54 -24.23
N ASP A 23 -4.12 8.97 -24.28
CA ASP A 23 -5.31 8.15 -24.00
C ASP A 23 -5.30 7.50 -22.60
N VAL A 24 -4.60 8.09 -21.63
CA VAL A 24 -4.52 7.61 -20.27
C VAL A 24 -5.57 8.30 -19.40
N THR A 25 -6.53 7.54 -18.89
CA THR A 25 -7.56 8.04 -17.97
C THR A 25 -6.97 8.27 -16.58
N VAL A 26 -7.31 9.42 -15.97
CA VAL A 26 -6.95 9.75 -14.59
C VAL A 26 -8.17 9.57 -13.70
N ALA A 27 -8.00 8.87 -12.57
CA ALA A 27 -9.03 8.67 -11.55
C ALA A 27 -8.58 9.27 -10.22
N GLN A 28 -9.28 10.29 -9.72
CA GLN A 28 -8.93 10.92 -8.44
C GLN A 28 -9.37 10.06 -7.27
N VAL A 29 -8.46 9.88 -6.30
CA VAL A 29 -8.69 9.19 -5.02
C VAL A 29 -8.22 10.11 -3.89
N LEU A 30 -9.14 10.49 -3.00
CA LEU A 30 -8.81 11.33 -1.85
C LEU A 30 -8.84 10.48 -0.58
N LEU A 31 -7.75 10.51 0.18
CA LEU A 31 -7.56 9.72 1.38
C LEU A 31 -7.32 10.60 2.60
N THR A 32 -7.74 10.13 3.77
CA THR A 32 -7.35 10.66 5.07
C THR A 32 -6.47 9.67 5.81
N LEU A 33 -5.80 10.12 6.88
CA LEU A 33 -5.02 9.23 7.74
C LEU A 33 -5.88 8.07 8.27
N ASP A 34 -7.12 8.35 8.69
CA ASP A 34 -8.09 7.34 9.18
C ASP A 34 -8.40 6.27 8.11
N ASP A 35 -8.41 6.63 6.82
CA ASP A 35 -8.60 5.65 5.74
C ASP A 35 -7.44 4.66 5.64
N SER A 36 -6.27 5.02 6.10
CA SER A 36 -5.09 4.13 6.15
C SER A 36 -5.01 3.30 7.45
N GLU A 37 -5.63 3.75 8.54
CA GLU A 37 -5.59 3.12 9.86
C GLU A 37 -6.82 2.25 10.13
N ASN A 38 -7.99 2.69 9.67
CA ASN A 38 -9.21 1.90 9.76
C ASN A 38 -9.19 0.77 8.73
N ARG A 39 -9.14 -0.47 9.20
CA ARG A 39 -9.00 -1.66 8.35
C ARG A 39 -10.04 -1.75 7.23
N ARG A 40 -11.29 -1.44 7.49
CA ARG A 40 -12.36 -1.50 6.48
C ARG A 40 -12.14 -0.46 5.37
N ARG A 41 -11.79 0.77 5.77
CA ARG A 41 -11.51 1.87 4.84
C ARG A 41 -10.25 1.59 4.03
N TYR A 42 -9.20 1.11 4.68
CA TYR A 42 -7.96 0.66 4.04
C TYR A 42 -8.22 -0.35 2.92
N LEU A 43 -9.01 -1.41 3.19
CA LEU A 43 -9.31 -2.42 2.19
C LEU A 43 -10.18 -1.89 1.05
N ASN A 44 -11.09 -0.96 1.33
CA ASN A 44 -11.88 -0.32 0.29
C ASN A 44 -11.02 0.57 -0.60
N ALA A 45 -10.17 1.42 -0.02
CA ALA A 45 -9.24 2.26 -0.75
C ALA A 45 -8.30 1.42 -1.63
N ARG A 46 -7.67 0.37 -1.06
CA ARG A 46 -6.84 -0.57 -1.80
C ARG A 46 -7.57 -1.19 -2.99
N ASN A 47 -8.77 -1.75 -2.76
CA ASN A 47 -9.52 -2.39 -3.84
C ASN A 47 -9.94 -1.40 -4.93
N THR A 48 -10.25 -0.17 -4.56
CA THR A 48 -10.57 0.90 -5.52
C THR A 48 -9.35 1.22 -6.39
N ILE A 49 -8.17 1.41 -5.76
CA ILE A 49 -6.93 1.69 -6.48
C ILE A 49 -6.55 0.51 -7.38
N ASP A 50 -6.60 -0.72 -6.87
CA ASP A 50 -6.36 -1.95 -7.65
C ASP A 50 -7.28 -2.03 -8.87
N GLN A 51 -8.56 -1.67 -8.71
CA GLN A 51 -9.54 -1.70 -9.81
C GLN A 51 -9.26 -0.60 -10.85
N ILE A 52 -8.89 0.61 -10.43
CA ILE A 52 -8.49 1.71 -11.32
C ILE A 52 -7.31 1.26 -12.19
N ILE A 53 -6.28 0.67 -11.56
CA ILE A 53 -5.10 0.16 -12.29
C ILE A 53 -5.46 -0.95 -13.26
N ARG A 54 -6.32 -1.91 -12.86
CA ARG A 54 -6.78 -3.00 -13.76
C ARG A 54 -7.57 -2.50 -14.96
N LEU A 55 -8.25 -1.37 -14.83
CA LEU A 55 -8.95 -0.70 -15.93
C LEU A 55 -8.02 0.11 -16.85
N GLY A 56 -6.72 0.12 -16.58
CA GLY A 56 -5.73 0.88 -17.35
C GLY A 56 -5.72 2.37 -17.03
N ALA A 57 -6.36 2.79 -15.95
CA ALA A 57 -6.35 4.18 -15.51
C ALA A 57 -5.26 4.44 -14.46
N VAL A 58 -4.83 5.69 -14.35
CA VAL A 58 -3.86 6.15 -13.35
C VAL A 58 -4.60 6.73 -12.16
N PRO A 59 -4.43 6.15 -10.95
CA PRO A 59 -4.99 6.73 -9.74
C PRO A 59 -4.18 7.98 -9.33
N LEU A 60 -4.81 9.13 -9.35
CA LEU A 60 -4.27 10.39 -8.83
C LEU A 60 -4.69 10.53 -7.37
N ILE A 61 -3.76 10.33 -6.46
CA ILE A 61 -4.05 10.24 -5.03
C ILE A 61 -3.58 11.51 -4.32
N ASN A 62 -4.42 12.06 -3.45
CA ASN A 62 -4.06 13.17 -2.58
C ASN A 62 -4.76 13.04 -1.22
N GLU A 63 -4.34 13.85 -0.24
CA GLU A 63 -5.06 13.97 1.02
C GLU A 63 -6.42 14.64 0.80
N ASN A 64 -7.44 14.19 1.55
CA ASN A 64 -8.74 14.84 1.59
C ASN A 64 -8.71 16.01 2.59
N ASP A 65 -8.05 17.09 2.20
CA ASP A 65 -7.90 18.31 3.03
C ASP A 65 -9.24 18.95 3.44
N THR A 66 -10.33 18.60 2.77
CA THR A 66 -11.65 19.20 3.08
C THR A 66 -12.23 18.67 4.39
N VAL A 67 -11.87 17.46 4.78
CA VAL A 67 -12.36 16.80 6.00
C VAL A 67 -11.23 16.43 6.97
N ALA A 68 -9.98 16.62 6.58
CA ALA A 68 -8.83 16.40 7.46
C ALA A 68 -8.76 17.49 8.52
N THR A 69 -8.63 17.11 9.79
CA THR A 69 -8.31 18.00 10.91
C THR A 69 -6.83 17.89 11.25
N ASP A 70 -6.30 18.80 12.06
CA ASP A 70 -4.88 18.79 12.42
C ASP A 70 -4.44 17.49 13.10
N GLU A 71 -5.37 16.79 13.80
CA GLU A 71 -5.10 15.53 14.46
C GLU A 71 -5.08 14.33 13.50
N ILE A 72 -5.70 14.44 12.31
CA ILE A 72 -5.86 13.34 11.35
C ILE A 72 -5.23 13.64 9.98
N ARG A 73 -4.32 14.61 9.91
CA ARG A 73 -3.54 14.90 8.71
C ARG A 73 -2.37 13.94 8.53
N PHE A 74 -2.08 13.61 7.30
CA PHE A 74 -0.79 12.96 6.95
C PHE A 74 0.39 13.89 7.25
N GLY A 75 0.17 15.20 7.17
CA GLY A 75 1.17 16.24 7.42
C GLY A 75 2.05 16.52 6.19
N ASP A 76 2.27 15.54 5.34
CA ASP A 76 3.03 15.68 4.11
C ASP A 76 2.70 14.56 3.09
N ASN A 77 2.93 14.84 1.82
CA ASN A 77 2.69 13.89 0.74
C ASN A 77 3.71 12.74 0.70
N ASP A 78 4.89 12.87 1.31
CA ASP A 78 5.88 11.81 1.38
C ASP A 78 5.32 10.64 2.21
N ARG A 79 4.71 10.95 3.37
CA ARG A 79 4.05 9.95 4.24
C ARG A 79 2.85 9.32 3.58
N LEU A 80 2.01 10.14 2.93
CA LEU A 80 0.86 9.63 2.17
C LEU A 80 1.32 8.67 1.09
N ALA A 81 2.32 9.05 0.30
CA ALA A 81 2.87 8.23 -0.77
C ALA A 81 3.42 6.90 -0.25
N ALA A 82 4.17 6.90 0.87
CA ALA A 82 4.69 5.68 1.48
C ALA A 82 3.57 4.76 2.00
N ARG A 83 2.50 5.31 2.60
CA ARG A 83 1.34 4.53 3.03
C ARG A 83 0.57 3.92 1.85
N VAL A 84 0.41 4.69 0.77
CA VAL A 84 -0.22 4.18 -0.46
C VAL A 84 0.64 3.09 -1.09
N ALA A 85 1.95 3.28 -1.20
CA ALA A 85 2.86 2.27 -1.71
C ALA A 85 2.76 0.94 -0.92
N ALA A 86 2.72 1.03 0.42
CA ALA A 86 2.48 -0.14 1.28
C ALA A 86 1.09 -0.75 1.05
N MET A 87 0.05 0.07 0.91
CA MET A 87 -1.33 -0.36 0.71
C MET A 87 -1.51 -1.17 -0.57
N VAL A 88 -0.92 -0.73 -1.67
CA VAL A 88 -1.02 -1.40 -2.98
C VAL A 88 0.08 -2.43 -3.21
N SER A 89 0.99 -2.59 -2.26
CA SER A 89 2.17 -3.46 -2.38
C SER A 89 3.04 -3.07 -3.58
N ALA A 90 3.32 -1.78 -3.74
CA ALA A 90 4.15 -1.25 -4.81
C ALA A 90 5.58 -1.79 -4.70
N ASP A 91 6.21 -2.07 -5.84
CA ASP A 91 7.61 -2.49 -5.89
C ASP A 91 8.56 -1.33 -5.66
N THR A 92 8.17 -0.11 -6.10
CA THR A 92 9.00 1.07 -6.05
C THR A 92 8.17 2.31 -5.72
N LEU A 93 8.65 3.13 -4.80
CA LEU A 93 8.18 4.48 -4.52
C LEU A 93 9.22 5.48 -5.02
N VAL A 94 8.83 6.37 -5.91
CA VAL A 94 9.69 7.47 -6.39
C VAL A 94 9.23 8.77 -5.75
N LEU A 95 10.09 9.39 -4.94
CA LEU A 95 9.86 10.74 -4.41
C LEU A 95 10.59 11.75 -5.28
N LEU A 96 9.82 12.52 -6.04
CA LEU A 96 10.34 13.65 -6.81
C LEU A 96 10.44 14.87 -5.89
N SER A 97 11.66 15.38 -5.73
CA SER A 97 12.00 16.43 -4.79
C SER A 97 12.79 17.55 -5.47
N SER A 98 13.03 18.64 -4.75
CA SER A 98 14.02 19.66 -5.14
C SER A 98 15.47 19.20 -4.91
N SER A 99 15.68 18.09 -4.18
CA SER A 99 16.98 17.44 -4.02
C SER A 99 17.08 16.20 -4.90
N ASP A 100 18.27 15.94 -5.42
CA ASP A 100 18.60 14.74 -6.21
C ASP A 100 18.98 13.52 -5.36
N GLY A 101 18.88 13.63 -4.03
CA GLY A 101 19.15 12.52 -3.12
C GLY A 101 19.47 12.97 -1.70
N LEU A 102 19.97 12.01 -0.90
CA LEU A 102 20.48 12.20 0.45
C LEU A 102 21.96 12.53 0.40
N TYR A 103 22.41 13.40 1.29
CA TYR A 103 23.81 13.79 1.49
C TYR A 103 24.20 13.65 2.95
N GLU A 104 25.48 13.44 3.24
CA GLU A 104 26.00 13.35 4.61
C GLU A 104 25.79 14.65 5.41
N SER A 105 25.66 15.77 4.73
CA SER A 105 25.32 17.09 5.27
C SER A 105 24.52 17.89 4.25
N ASP A 106 23.88 18.99 4.68
CA ASP A 106 23.08 19.85 3.79
C ASP A 106 23.95 20.47 2.67
N PRO A 107 23.77 20.09 1.40
CA PRO A 107 24.58 20.59 0.29
C PRO A 107 24.39 22.09 0.05
N SER A 108 23.32 22.71 0.56
CA SER A 108 23.13 24.16 0.47
C SER A 108 24.05 24.94 1.41
N GLN A 109 24.53 24.30 2.47
CA GLN A 109 25.44 24.87 3.47
C GLN A 109 26.87 24.35 3.31
N ASN A 110 27.03 23.14 2.80
CA ASN A 110 28.32 22.51 2.54
C ASN A 110 28.39 22.03 1.08
N PRO A 111 29.00 22.81 0.17
CA PRO A 111 29.14 22.42 -1.24
C PRO A 111 29.91 21.11 -1.47
N ASP A 112 30.75 20.71 -0.50
CA ASP A 112 31.53 19.47 -0.55
C ASP A 112 30.80 18.28 0.09
N ALA A 113 29.50 18.43 0.41
CA ALA A 113 28.69 17.35 0.99
C ALA A 113 28.70 16.11 0.10
N VAL A 114 29.04 14.96 0.69
CA VAL A 114 29.12 13.70 -0.03
C VAL A 114 27.72 13.15 -0.25
N HIS A 115 27.40 12.82 -1.51
CA HIS A 115 26.14 12.19 -1.89
C HIS A 115 26.11 10.72 -1.43
N VAL A 116 24.99 10.28 -0.87
CA VAL A 116 24.72 8.90 -0.45
C VAL A 116 23.88 8.21 -1.54
N PRO A 117 24.46 7.38 -2.42
CA PRO A 117 23.71 6.79 -3.54
C PRO A 117 22.80 5.64 -3.11
N LEU A 118 23.09 4.99 -1.99
CA LEU A 118 22.41 3.77 -1.57
C LEU A 118 22.33 3.65 -0.04
N VAL A 119 21.14 3.33 0.45
CA VAL A 119 20.87 3.00 1.86
C VAL A 119 20.28 1.58 1.92
N THR A 120 20.90 0.71 2.71
CA THR A 120 20.46 -0.68 2.97
C THR A 120 20.44 -0.94 4.47
N GLY A 121 19.76 -2.01 4.90
CA GLY A 121 19.72 -2.38 6.33
C GLY A 121 18.87 -1.45 7.21
N GLY A 122 18.01 -0.64 6.59
CA GLY A 122 17.10 0.26 7.31
C GLY A 122 17.64 1.68 7.49
N ILE A 123 16.84 2.52 8.14
CA ILE A 123 17.19 3.91 8.47
C ILE A 123 17.82 3.92 9.88
N THR A 124 19.13 3.96 9.94
CA THR A 124 19.90 4.01 11.19
C THR A 124 19.94 5.44 11.77
N PRO A 125 20.31 5.62 13.06
CA PRO A 125 20.50 6.96 13.64
C PRO A 125 21.50 7.83 12.87
N GLU A 126 22.52 7.24 12.26
CA GLU A 126 23.52 7.94 11.43
C GLU A 126 22.86 8.50 10.17
N ILE A 127 21.99 7.70 9.50
CA ILE A 127 21.23 8.15 8.34
C ILE A 127 20.22 9.24 8.74
N GLU A 128 19.57 9.10 9.89
CA GLU A 128 18.66 10.15 10.42
C GLU A 128 19.39 11.47 10.66
N ALA A 129 20.61 11.42 11.21
CA ALA A 129 21.40 12.61 11.46
C ALA A 129 21.76 13.39 10.18
N MET A 130 21.87 12.72 9.03
CA MET A 130 22.13 13.35 7.73
C MET A 130 20.98 14.26 7.26
N ALA A 131 19.75 14.03 7.73
CA ALA A 131 18.61 14.88 7.39
C ALA A 131 18.64 16.27 7.98
N GLY A 132 19.57 16.52 8.95
CA GLY A 132 19.66 17.79 9.67
C GLY A 132 18.50 18.06 10.62
N VAL A 133 18.58 19.17 11.37
CA VAL A 133 17.60 19.55 12.41
C VAL A 133 16.45 20.39 11.87
N LYS A 134 16.40 20.69 10.58
CA LYS A 134 15.38 21.59 10.02
C LYS A 134 14.00 20.92 9.86
N MET A 135 13.21 21.01 10.93
CA MET A 135 11.77 21.22 10.76
C MET A 135 11.61 22.69 10.32
N THR A 136 11.21 22.93 9.08
CA THR A 136 10.75 24.27 8.69
C THR A 136 9.46 24.54 9.42
N ASP A 137 9.30 25.75 9.98
CA ASP A 137 8.10 26.17 10.72
C ASP A 137 6.79 25.99 9.92
N ASP A 138 6.86 25.87 8.60
CA ASP A 138 5.74 25.64 7.67
C ASP A 138 5.39 24.16 7.43
N GLY A 139 6.04 23.21 8.11
CA GLY A 139 5.67 21.78 8.06
C GLY A 139 5.81 21.08 6.70
N SER A 140 6.37 21.73 5.69
CA SER A 140 6.44 21.20 4.33
C SER A 140 7.77 20.48 4.06
N GLY A 141 7.72 19.15 4.10
CA GLY A 141 8.51 18.25 3.26
C GLY A 141 10.03 18.38 3.23
N GLY A 142 10.71 18.38 4.38
CA GLY A 142 12.19 18.33 4.45
C GLY A 142 12.73 16.90 4.23
N MET A 143 14.06 16.75 4.28
CA MET A 143 14.70 15.42 4.20
C MET A 143 14.22 14.48 5.32
N VAL A 144 13.87 15.00 6.49
CA VAL A 144 13.30 14.24 7.62
C VAL A 144 12.03 13.49 7.21
N THR A 145 11.08 14.15 6.50
CA THR A 145 9.84 13.49 6.05
C THR A 145 10.11 12.40 5.03
N LYS A 146 11.11 12.61 4.16
CA LYS A 146 11.55 11.61 3.18
C LYS A 146 12.18 10.39 3.84
N LEU A 147 12.96 10.56 4.91
CA LEU A 147 13.51 9.43 5.68
C LEU A 147 12.42 8.67 6.45
N VAL A 148 11.38 9.37 6.96
CA VAL A 148 10.20 8.71 7.54
C VAL A 148 9.47 7.89 6.47
N ALA A 149 9.26 8.44 5.28
CA ALA A 149 8.66 7.73 4.16
C ALA A 149 9.50 6.52 3.72
N ALA A 150 10.84 6.66 3.68
CA ALA A 150 11.76 5.57 3.38
C ALA A 150 11.65 4.43 4.38
N ARG A 151 11.61 4.73 5.69
CA ARG A 151 11.42 3.72 6.74
C ARG A 151 10.11 2.95 6.54
N MET A 152 9.02 3.66 6.22
CA MET A 152 7.71 3.05 5.99
C MET A 152 7.70 2.17 4.72
N ALA A 153 8.27 2.66 3.62
CA ALA A 153 8.36 1.93 2.36
C ALA A 153 9.21 0.66 2.52
N MET A 154 10.41 0.77 3.12
CA MET A 154 11.30 -0.37 3.37
C MET A 154 10.65 -1.42 4.28
N ALA A 155 9.97 -1.00 5.35
CA ALA A 155 9.24 -1.91 6.23
C ALA A 155 8.12 -2.68 5.51
N ALA A 156 7.53 -2.07 4.47
CA ALA A 156 6.55 -2.73 3.59
C ALA A 156 7.19 -3.53 2.45
N GLY A 157 8.53 -3.63 2.39
CA GLY A 157 9.26 -4.31 1.33
C GLY A 157 9.31 -3.54 0.00
N CYS A 158 8.88 -2.29 -0.01
CA CYS A 158 8.91 -1.40 -1.17
C CYS A 158 10.26 -0.67 -1.19
N ARG A 159 11.00 -0.77 -2.29
CA ARG A 159 12.18 0.09 -2.48
C ARG A 159 11.74 1.53 -2.71
N MET A 160 12.52 2.47 -2.21
CA MET A 160 12.24 3.89 -2.42
C MET A 160 13.42 4.58 -3.07
N VAL A 161 13.16 5.62 -3.84
CA VAL A 161 14.19 6.48 -4.44
C VAL A 161 13.81 7.94 -4.28
N ILE A 162 14.80 8.78 -3.96
CA ILE A 162 14.70 10.24 -4.03
C ILE A 162 15.40 10.69 -5.30
N ALA A 163 14.68 11.42 -6.15
CA ALA A 163 15.18 11.96 -7.41
C ALA A 163 14.80 13.44 -7.56
N ASN A 164 15.58 14.18 -8.35
CA ASN A 164 15.28 15.57 -8.66
C ASN A 164 14.05 15.67 -9.57
N GLY A 165 12.99 16.27 -9.08
CA GLY A 165 11.73 16.52 -9.81
C GLY A 165 11.65 17.89 -10.45
N MET A 166 12.69 18.76 -10.30
CA MET A 166 12.72 20.09 -10.87
C MET A 166 13.23 20.10 -12.32
N GLU A 167 13.79 18.98 -12.75
CA GLU A 167 14.30 18.82 -14.13
C GLU A 167 13.29 18.04 -14.98
N ASP A 168 13.31 18.29 -16.30
CA ASP A 168 12.45 17.59 -17.24
C ASP A 168 12.80 16.10 -17.31
N HIS A 169 11.77 15.27 -17.49
CA HIS A 169 11.87 13.81 -17.62
C HIS A 169 12.61 13.11 -16.47
N PRO A 170 12.24 13.37 -15.19
CA PRO A 170 12.98 12.86 -14.03
C PRO A 170 13.06 11.33 -13.98
N LEU A 171 12.02 10.61 -14.39
CA LEU A 171 12.03 9.15 -14.41
C LEU A 171 13.00 8.61 -15.47
N ALA A 172 13.01 9.16 -16.66
CA ALA A 172 13.95 8.75 -17.71
C ALA A 172 15.41 9.05 -17.33
N ARG A 173 15.65 10.18 -16.64
CA ARG A 173 16.98 10.51 -16.10
C ARG A 173 17.43 9.50 -15.03
N MET A 174 16.54 9.13 -14.13
CA MET A 174 16.81 8.09 -13.13
C MET A 174 17.18 6.76 -13.79
N GLU A 175 16.43 6.33 -14.80
CA GLU A 175 16.70 5.09 -15.54
C GLU A 175 18.02 5.16 -16.33
N ALA A 176 18.42 6.33 -16.80
CA ALA A 176 19.70 6.57 -17.47
C ALA A 176 20.90 6.64 -16.51
N GLY A 177 20.70 6.39 -15.19
CA GLY A 177 21.76 6.44 -14.18
C GLY A 177 22.04 7.84 -13.64
N GLY A 178 21.10 8.77 -13.74
CA GLY A 178 21.17 10.08 -13.08
C GLY A 178 21.33 9.95 -11.57
N ARG A 179 21.82 11.02 -10.93
CA ARG A 179 22.07 11.02 -9.48
C ARG A 179 20.76 10.89 -8.72
N VAL A 180 20.68 9.90 -7.83
CA VAL A 180 19.55 9.58 -6.96
C VAL A 180 20.03 8.88 -5.70
N THR A 181 19.22 8.85 -4.65
CA THR A 181 19.44 7.96 -3.51
C THR A 181 18.43 6.84 -3.48
N TRP A 182 18.89 5.61 -3.54
CA TRP A 182 18.08 4.40 -3.38
C TRP A 182 18.02 3.94 -1.92
N PHE A 183 16.84 3.55 -1.47
CA PHE A 183 16.58 2.89 -0.20
C PHE A 183 16.06 1.49 -0.50
N LEU A 184 16.86 0.47 -0.19
CA LEU A 184 16.53 -0.91 -0.53
C LEU A 184 16.10 -1.69 0.72
N PRO A 185 14.90 -2.28 0.72
CA PRO A 185 14.42 -3.15 1.79
C PRO A 185 15.10 -4.51 1.75
N ASP A 186 15.14 -5.20 2.90
CA ASP A 186 15.65 -6.58 3.01
C ASP A 186 14.63 -7.64 2.53
N ALA A 187 13.38 -7.23 2.28
CA ALA A 187 12.27 -8.09 1.88
C ALA A 187 11.50 -7.52 0.68
N THR A 188 10.84 -8.38 -0.08
CA THR A 188 9.90 -7.94 -1.11
C THR A 188 8.55 -7.53 -0.49
N PRO A 189 7.70 -6.73 -1.17
CA PRO A 189 6.38 -6.36 -0.67
C PRO A 189 5.51 -7.58 -0.31
N LEU A 190 5.57 -8.62 -1.12
CA LEU A 190 4.84 -9.86 -0.85
C LEU A 190 5.35 -10.57 0.42
N THR A 191 6.67 -10.65 0.59
CA THR A 191 7.30 -11.27 1.77
C THR A 191 7.00 -10.47 3.04
N ALA A 192 7.17 -9.14 3.00
CA ALA A 192 6.86 -8.26 4.12
C ALA A 192 5.38 -8.37 4.53
N ARG A 193 4.46 -8.43 3.54
CA ARG A 193 3.03 -8.62 3.80
C ARG A 193 2.75 -9.96 4.47
N LYS A 194 3.34 -11.04 3.99
CA LYS A 194 3.18 -12.37 4.59
C LYS A 194 3.73 -12.43 6.01
N GLN A 195 4.90 -11.84 6.26
CA GLN A 195 5.47 -11.73 7.60
C GLN A 195 4.56 -10.95 8.55
N TRP A 196 3.97 -9.85 8.07
CA TRP A 196 3.01 -9.09 8.87
C TRP A 196 1.74 -9.89 9.19
N ILE A 197 1.18 -10.64 8.22
CA ILE A 197 0.01 -11.50 8.44
C ILE A 197 0.31 -12.56 9.50
N SER A 198 1.44 -13.27 9.39
CA SER A 198 1.80 -14.36 10.31
C SER A 198 2.20 -13.86 11.69
N GLY A 199 2.93 -12.75 11.78
CA GLY A 199 3.54 -12.29 13.03
C GLY A 199 2.68 -11.35 13.87
N SER A 200 1.74 -10.60 13.26
CA SER A 200 1.06 -9.50 13.95
C SER A 200 -0.43 -9.70 14.15
N LEU A 201 -1.06 -10.69 13.51
CA LEU A 201 -2.51 -10.83 13.51
C LEU A 201 -2.97 -12.04 14.33
N LYS A 202 -3.96 -11.80 15.21
CA LYS A 202 -4.70 -12.85 15.89
C LYS A 202 -5.94 -13.21 15.06
N PRO A 203 -6.24 -14.50 14.82
CA PRO A 203 -7.42 -14.90 14.05
C PRO A 203 -8.71 -14.58 14.84
N ALA A 204 -9.66 -13.89 14.18
CA ALA A 204 -10.98 -13.58 14.71
C ALA A 204 -11.99 -14.74 14.50
N GLY A 205 -11.60 -15.75 13.75
CA GLY A 205 -12.39 -16.93 13.43
C GLY A 205 -11.60 -17.93 12.60
N ALA A 206 -12.31 -18.90 12.00
CA ALA A 206 -11.69 -19.89 11.14
C ALA A 206 -12.56 -20.25 9.93
N LEU A 207 -11.90 -20.63 8.84
CA LEU A 207 -12.49 -21.26 7.67
C LEU A 207 -12.00 -22.71 7.60
N VAL A 208 -12.93 -23.66 7.62
CA VAL A 208 -12.62 -25.07 7.42
C VAL A 208 -12.75 -25.37 5.93
N VAL A 209 -11.73 -25.99 5.36
CA VAL A 209 -11.67 -26.25 3.92
C VAL A 209 -11.67 -27.74 3.60
N ASP A 210 -12.16 -28.08 2.42
CA ASP A 210 -12.12 -29.45 1.93
C ASP A 210 -10.70 -29.89 1.47
N ALA A 211 -10.52 -31.16 1.17
CA ALA A 211 -9.25 -31.70 0.73
C ALA A 211 -8.79 -31.15 -0.64
N GLY A 212 -9.73 -30.76 -1.51
CA GLY A 212 -9.43 -30.15 -2.80
C GLY A 212 -8.85 -28.75 -2.64
N ALA A 213 -9.51 -27.92 -1.81
CA ALA A 213 -9.03 -26.60 -1.45
C ALA A 213 -7.67 -26.67 -0.72
N SER A 214 -7.52 -27.57 0.25
CA SER A 214 -6.26 -27.76 0.96
C SER A 214 -5.09 -28.02 -0.02
N ARG A 215 -5.25 -28.91 -0.98
CA ARG A 215 -4.24 -29.16 -2.04
C ARG A 215 -4.03 -27.96 -2.98
N ALA A 216 -5.08 -27.18 -3.26
CA ALA A 216 -4.95 -25.98 -4.09
C ALA A 216 -4.14 -24.89 -3.38
N LEU A 217 -4.33 -24.72 -2.08
CA LEU A 217 -3.60 -23.77 -1.24
C LEU A 217 -2.10 -24.08 -1.21
N THR A 218 -1.72 -25.35 -1.01
CA THR A 218 -0.30 -25.74 -1.03
C THR A 218 0.38 -25.51 -2.38
N ARG A 219 -0.40 -25.35 -3.46
CA ARG A 219 0.08 -24.97 -4.80
C ARG A 219 0.04 -23.45 -5.05
N GLY A 220 -0.12 -22.65 -4.01
CA GLY A 220 -0.13 -21.19 -4.08
C GLY A 220 -1.38 -20.59 -4.73
N LYS A 221 -2.52 -21.29 -4.71
CA LYS A 221 -3.79 -20.75 -5.22
C LYS A 221 -4.55 -20.00 -4.13
N SER A 222 -5.47 -19.11 -4.55
CA SER A 222 -6.41 -18.44 -3.65
C SER A 222 -7.46 -19.42 -3.10
N LEU A 223 -7.97 -19.16 -1.89
CA LEU A 223 -9.10 -19.91 -1.36
C LEU A 223 -10.40 -19.37 -1.96
N LEU A 224 -11.10 -20.21 -2.70
CA LEU A 224 -12.42 -19.91 -3.26
C LEU A 224 -13.53 -20.33 -2.29
N PRO A 225 -14.73 -19.70 -2.35
CA PRO A 225 -15.87 -20.10 -1.53
C PRO A 225 -16.25 -21.57 -1.70
N ALA A 226 -16.12 -22.11 -2.92
CA ALA A 226 -16.42 -23.51 -3.24
C ALA A 226 -15.62 -24.53 -2.39
N GLY A 227 -14.42 -24.17 -1.94
CA GLY A 227 -13.59 -25.02 -1.10
C GLY A 227 -13.83 -24.86 0.41
N VAL A 228 -14.72 -23.96 0.81
CA VAL A 228 -15.03 -23.71 2.24
C VAL A 228 -16.22 -24.55 2.66
N VAL A 229 -16.05 -25.43 3.65
CA VAL A 229 -17.12 -26.32 4.17
C VAL A 229 -17.73 -25.81 5.47
N LYS A 230 -17.02 -24.99 6.24
CA LYS A 230 -17.51 -24.42 7.52
C LYS A 230 -16.87 -23.08 7.80
N VAL A 231 -17.64 -22.17 8.40
CA VAL A 231 -17.21 -20.84 8.83
C VAL A 231 -17.43 -20.70 10.33
N GLU A 232 -16.35 -20.49 11.09
CA GLU A 232 -16.35 -20.40 12.55
C GLU A 232 -15.99 -19.00 13.03
N GLY A 233 -16.56 -18.59 14.17
CA GLY A 233 -16.28 -17.30 14.81
C GLY A 233 -17.09 -16.14 14.25
N ARG A 234 -16.66 -14.93 14.65
CA ARG A 234 -17.24 -13.64 14.23
C ARG A 234 -16.13 -12.75 13.71
N PHE A 235 -16.14 -12.45 12.47
CA PHE A 235 -15.16 -11.61 11.82
C PHE A 235 -15.79 -10.69 10.79
N LYS A 236 -15.15 -9.60 10.50
CA LYS A 236 -15.50 -8.62 9.46
C LYS A 236 -14.61 -8.86 8.25
N ARG A 237 -14.99 -8.27 7.13
CA ARG A 237 -14.13 -8.20 5.93
C ARG A 237 -12.76 -7.63 6.29
N GLY A 238 -11.70 -8.34 5.89
CA GLY A 238 -10.31 -7.99 6.14
C GLY A 238 -9.73 -8.49 7.45
N ASP A 239 -10.52 -9.07 8.34
CA ASP A 239 -9.97 -9.69 9.53
C ASP A 239 -9.14 -10.92 9.18
N ALA A 240 -8.16 -11.22 10.03
CA ALA A 240 -7.43 -12.46 9.93
C ALA A 240 -8.29 -13.63 10.40
N VAL A 241 -8.27 -14.73 9.65
CA VAL A 241 -8.93 -15.97 10.01
C VAL A 241 -7.97 -17.13 9.84
N ALA A 242 -8.05 -18.11 10.73
CA ALA A 242 -7.34 -19.38 10.58
C ALA A 242 -7.95 -20.18 9.43
N VAL A 243 -7.11 -20.84 8.65
CA VAL A 243 -7.53 -21.84 7.67
C VAL A 243 -7.22 -23.21 8.22
N LYS A 244 -8.23 -24.08 8.31
CA LYS A 244 -8.11 -25.43 8.86
C LYS A 244 -8.62 -26.47 7.88
N ASN A 245 -8.07 -27.67 7.93
CA ASN A 245 -8.65 -28.81 7.23
C ASN A 245 -9.84 -29.39 8.00
N GLN A 246 -10.53 -30.38 7.43
CA GLN A 246 -11.66 -31.06 8.07
C GLN A 246 -11.28 -31.88 9.33
N ALA A 247 -10.01 -32.25 9.47
CA ALA A 247 -9.50 -32.91 10.67
C ALA A 247 -9.25 -31.91 11.82
N GLY A 248 -9.29 -30.60 11.55
CA GLY A 248 -9.02 -29.55 12.51
C GLY A 248 -7.58 -29.05 12.53
N ASP A 249 -6.69 -29.62 11.69
CA ASP A 249 -5.31 -29.19 11.59
C ASP A 249 -5.23 -27.76 11.01
N HIS A 250 -4.36 -26.96 11.59
CA HIS A 250 -4.08 -25.61 11.11
C HIS A 250 -3.27 -25.67 9.81
N LEU A 251 -3.71 -24.99 8.79
CA LEU A 251 -3.04 -24.93 7.49
C LEU A 251 -2.38 -23.57 7.27
N GLY A 252 -2.83 -22.53 7.99
CA GLY A 252 -2.30 -21.19 7.83
C GLY A 252 -3.27 -20.10 8.30
N LEU A 253 -2.91 -18.84 7.99
CA LEU A 253 -3.63 -17.63 8.37
C LEU A 253 -3.85 -16.76 7.13
N GLY A 254 -5.04 -16.15 6.99
CA GLY A 254 -5.30 -15.27 5.86
C GLY A 254 -6.30 -14.15 6.15
N LEU A 255 -6.28 -13.12 5.30
CA LEU A 255 -7.21 -12.00 5.39
C LEU A 255 -8.46 -12.30 4.55
N VAL A 256 -9.60 -12.39 5.22
CA VAL A 256 -10.85 -12.78 4.57
C VAL A 256 -11.48 -11.63 3.78
N ALA A 257 -12.00 -11.93 2.58
CA ALA A 257 -12.64 -10.93 1.72
C ALA A 257 -14.10 -10.65 2.08
N TYR A 258 -14.71 -11.43 2.96
CA TYR A 258 -16.11 -11.36 3.34
C TYR A 258 -16.30 -11.32 4.86
N SER A 259 -17.42 -10.75 5.31
CA SER A 259 -17.82 -10.89 6.72
C SER A 259 -18.22 -12.33 7.04
N ALA A 260 -18.20 -12.73 8.31
CA ALA A 260 -18.63 -14.08 8.72
C ALA A 260 -20.06 -14.43 8.27
N PRO A 261 -21.07 -13.52 8.34
CA PRO A 261 -22.40 -13.79 7.78
C PRO A 261 -22.37 -14.06 6.28
N ASP A 262 -21.69 -13.21 5.50
CA ASP A 262 -21.60 -13.38 4.03
C ASP A 262 -20.81 -14.64 3.67
N ALA A 263 -19.68 -14.88 4.34
CA ALA A 263 -18.87 -16.07 4.14
C ALA A 263 -19.67 -17.37 4.36
N ARG A 264 -20.58 -17.41 5.36
CA ARG A 264 -21.48 -18.55 5.60
C ARG A 264 -22.49 -18.76 4.47
N ARG A 265 -22.98 -17.65 3.86
CA ARG A 265 -23.94 -17.72 2.76
C ARG A 265 -23.33 -18.26 1.47
N ILE A 266 -22.05 -17.92 1.22
CA ILE A 266 -21.36 -18.31 -0.02
C ILE A 266 -20.46 -19.54 0.14
N ALA A 267 -20.31 -20.10 1.36
CA ALA A 267 -19.54 -21.32 1.58
C ALA A 267 -20.07 -22.46 0.69
N GLY A 268 -19.18 -23.13 -0.04
CA GLY A 268 -19.52 -24.18 -1.00
C GLY A 268 -20.02 -23.67 -2.37
N ALA A 269 -20.31 -22.38 -2.53
CA ALA A 269 -20.80 -21.82 -3.79
C ALA A 269 -19.67 -21.55 -4.78
N LYS A 270 -19.97 -21.57 -6.08
CA LYS A 270 -19.05 -21.14 -7.13
C LYS A 270 -18.94 -19.61 -7.15
N SER A 271 -17.76 -19.08 -7.50
CA SER A 271 -17.53 -17.62 -7.51
C SER A 271 -18.54 -16.84 -8.37
N LYS A 272 -19.01 -17.41 -9.46
CA LYS A 272 -20.03 -16.80 -10.33
C LYS A 272 -21.42 -16.67 -9.69
N GLU A 273 -21.69 -17.37 -8.60
CA GLU A 273 -22.97 -17.39 -7.89
C GLU A 273 -23.00 -16.37 -6.73
N ILE A 274 -21.85 -15.78 -6.38
CA ILE A 274 -21.70 -14.89 -5.23
C ILE A 274 -22.66 -13.70 -5.33
N GLU A 275 -22.73 -13.06 -6.50
CA GLU A 275 -23.59 -11.88 -6.71
C GLU A 275 -25.08 -12.21 -6.52
N ALA A 276 -25.52 -13.36 -7.04
CA ALA A 276 -26.90 -13.81 -6.87
C ALA A 276 -27.24 -14.14 -5.39
N ILE A 277 -26.26 -14.69 -4.64
CA ILE A 277 -26.43 -15.07 -3.23
C ILE A 277 -26.41 -13.84 -2.30
N LEU A 278 -25.46 -12.91 -2.53
CA LEU A 278 -25.25 -11.77 -1.64
C LEU A 278 -26.07 -10.53 -2.01
N GLY A 279 -26.47 -10.38 -3.28
CA GLY A 279 -27.10 -9.18 -3.82
C GLY A 279 -26.10 -8.08 -4.22
N TYR A 280 -24.82 -8.36 -4.17
CA TYR A 280 -23.76 -7.47 -4.64
C TYR A 280 -22.57 -8.27 -5.18
N ARG A 281 -21.82 -7.68 -6.11
CA ARG A 281 -20.61 -8.28 -6.65
C ARG A 281 -19.46 -8.10 -5.69
N GLY A 282 -19.00 -9.20 -5.08
CA GLY A 282 -17.82 -9.25 -4.22
C GLY A 282 -16.56 -9.69 -4.98
N ARG A 283 -15.51 -10.06 -4.24
CA ARG A 283 -14.35 -10.76 -4.80
C ARG A 283 -14.69 -12.20 -5.15
N ASP A 284 -14.01 -12.77 -6.13
CA ASP A 284 -14.20 -14.18 -6.50
C ASP A 284 -13.63 -15.13 -5.43
N GLU A 285 -12.68 -14.65 -4.62
CA GLU A 285 -11.99 -15.43 -3.60
C GLU A 285 -12.53 -15.15 -2.19
N MET A 286 -12.52 -16.17 -1.35
CA MET A 286 -12.71 -16.04 0.10
C MET A 286 -11.46 -15.43 0.75
N ILE A 287 -10.26 -15.89 0.33
CA ILE A 287 -8.95 -15.33 0.69
C ILE A 287 -8.07 -15.34 -0.57
N HIS A 288 -7.53 -14.18 -0.94
CA HIS A 288 -6.59 -14.09 -2.06
C HIS A 288 -5.23 -14.70 -1.64
N ARG A 289 -4.52 -15.34 -2.59
CA ARG A 289 -3.23 -16.00 -2.35
C ARG A 289 -2.16 -15.08 -1.74
N ASP A 290 -2.17 -13.78 -2.10
CA ASP A 290 -1.23 -12.79 -1.57
C ASP A 290 -1.60 -12.34 -0.15
N ASP A 291 -2.81 -12.64 0.29
CA ASP A 291 -3.35 -12.39 1.62
C ASP A 291 -3.37 -13.66 2.49
N LEU A 292 -2.71 -14.73 2.06
CA LEU A 292 -2.66 -16.04 2.71
C LEU A 292 -1.22 -16.45 3.02
N VAL A 293 -0.99 -16.90 4.24
CA VAL A 293 0.26 -17.54 4.70
C VAL A 293 -0.08 -18.95 5.13
N LEU A 294 0.63 -19.92 4.61
CA LEU A 294 0.57 -21.32 5.04
C LEU A 294 1.72 -21.62 6.00
N ASP A 295 1.48 -22.54 6.94
CA ASP A 295 2.47 -23.01 7.90
C ASP A 295 3.59 -23.82 7.24
#